data_dd66cd1563c1075d3f9f4b2fa888e6d0
#
_entry.id   dd66cd1563c1075d3f9f4b2fa888e6d0
#
_cell.length_a   1.000
_cell.length_b   1.000
_cell.length_c   1.000
_cell.angle_alpha   90.00
_cell.angle_beta   90.00
_cell.angle_gamma   90.00
#
_symmetry.space_group_name_H-M   'P 1'
#
loop_
_entity.id
_entity.type
_entity.pdbx_description
1 polymer ?
#
loop_
_entity_poly.entity_id
_entity_poly.type
_entity_poly.pdbx_seq_one_letter_code
_entity_poly.pdbx_strand_id
1 'polypeptide(L)'
;MALREVNRMIAASRKAIGAGRFGKLLHADMYMKWFRPAEYYRLAEWRGQRRSGSGVTIAQAFHYIDLLQYLAGPVKRVEARMNNLAAHPGVDLEDTLLAFTEFENGAQGVVEACTTPCAMVTPEPERRWPRHGSMR
;
A
#
# COMPACT_ATOMS: atom_id res chain seq x y z
N MET A 1 -6.85 19.78 16.66
CA MET A 1 -6.89 18.63 17.60
C MET A 1 -6.12 17.41 17.09
N ALA A 2 -6.23 17.07 15.84
CA ALA A 2 -5.84 15.75 15.35
C ALA A 2 -4.35 15.34 15.44
N LEU A 3 -3.41 16.16 15.01
CA LEU A 3 -2.04 15.70 14.80
C LEU A 3 -1.29 15.34 16.09
N ARG A 4 -1.45 16.11 17.14
CA ARG A 4 -0.79 15.85 18.44
C ARG A 4 -1.34 14.58 19.12
N GLU A 5 -2.64 14.33 19.00
CA GLU A 5 -3.26 13.12 19.55
C GLU A 5 -2.84 11.88 18.77
N VAL A 6 -2.83 11.95 17.45
CA VAL A 6 -2.34 10.86 16.61
C VAL A 6 -0.90 10.51 16.96
N ASN A 7 -0.01 11.49 17.07
CA ASN A 7 1.39 11.26 17.45
C ASN A 7 1.52 10.64 18.85
N ARG A 8 0.69 11.05 19.81
CA ARG A 8 0.66 10.43 21.15
C ARG A 8 0.20 8.97 21.11
N MET A 9 -0.82 8.68 20.31
CA MET A 9 -1.33 7.32 20.14
C MET A 9 -0.27 6.42 19.50
N ILE A 10 0.40 6.88 18.45
CA ILE A 10 1.48 6.16 17.78
C ILE A 10 2.63 5.88 18.77
N ALA A 11 3.06 6.89 19.51
CA ALA A 11 4.13 6.73 20.50
C ALA A 11 3.74 5.75 21.65
N ALA A 12 2.50 5.83 22.11
CA ALA A 12 1.97 4.92 23.13
C ALA A 12 1.90 3.47 22.60
N SER A 13 1.45 3.28 21.35
CA SER A 13 1.41 1.98 20.69
C SER A 13 2.82 1.38 20.56
N ARG A 14 3.79 2.16 20.08
CA ARG A 14 5.19 1.74 19.99
C ARG A 14 5.75 1.31 21.33
N LYS A 15 5.48 2.10 22.39
CA LYS A 15 5.93 1.79 23.76
C LYS A 15 5.29 0.49 24.28
N ALA A 16 4.00 0.29 24.02
CA ALA A 16 3.28 -0.90 24.47
C ALA A 16 3.78 -2.17 23.75
N ILE A 17 4.06 -2.09 22.44
CA ILE A 17 4.65 -3.17 21.65
C ILE A 17 6.05 -3.49 22.20
N GLY A 18 6.91 -2.48 22.37
CA GLY A 18 8.27 -2.66 22.87
C GLY A 18 8.34 -3.18 24.31
N ALA A 19 7.33 -2.91 25.13
CA ALA A 19 7.18 -3.45 26.47
C ALA A 19 6.59 -4.88 26.51
N GLY A 20 6.33 -5.49 25.35
CA GLY A 20 5.78 -6.85 25.25
C GLY A 20 4.33 -7.00 25.69
N ARG A 21 3.57 -5.89 25.84
CA ARG A 21 2.19 -5.92 26.35
C ARG A 21 1.22 -6.74 25.47
N PHE A 22 1.54 -6.92 24.20
CA PHE A 22 0.76 -7.69 23.25
C PHE A 22 1.35 -9.07 22.94
N GLY A 23 2.43 -9.45 23.67
CA GLY A 23 3.17 -10.66 23.36
C GLY A 23 4.02 -10.51 22.10
N LYS A 24 4.31 -11.64 21.44
CA LYS A 24 5.08 -11.66 20.19
C LYS A 24 4.25 -11.10 19.05
N LEU A 25 4.80 -10.12 18.32
CA LEU A 25 4.21 -9.63 17.08
C LEU A 25 4.32 -10.72 16.01
N LEU A 26 3.19 -11.10 15.42
CA LEU A 26 3.11 -12.13 14.39
C LEU A 26 2.86 -11.55 13.01
N HIS A 27 1.98 -10.55 12.92
CA HIS A 27 1.59 -9.89 11.69
C HIS A 27 1.61 -8.37 11.84
N ALA A 28 2.01 -7.69 10.76
CA ALA A 28 1.97 -6.23 10.67
C ALA A 28 1.71 -5.84 9.20
N ASP A 29 0.50 -5.40 8.94
CA ASP A 29 0.02 -5.11 7.60
C ASP A 29 -0.23 -3.62 7.40
N MET A 30 -0.12 -3.15 6.16
CA MET A 30 -0.45 -1.80 5.75
C MET A 30 -1.30 -1.82 4.48
N TYR A 31 -2.43 -1.15 4.54
CA TYR A 31 -3.34 -0.99 3.41
C TYR A 31 -3.64 0.48 3.18
N MET A 32 -3.31 0.97 1.98
CA MET A 32 -3.65 2.32 1.53
C MET A 32 -4.35 2.25 0.17
N LYS A 33 -5.59 2.67 0.12
CA LYS A 33 -6.41 2.69 -1.10
C LYS A 33 -6.98 4.09 -1.30
N TRP A 34 -6.26 4.92 -2.05
CA TRP A 34 -6.59 6.32 -2.29
C TRP A 34 -6.80 6.59 -3.77
N PHE A 35 -8.03 6.53 -4.21
CA PHE A 35 -8.34 6.80 -5.61
C PHE A 35 -7.79 8.14 -6.08
N ARG A 36 -7.12 8.12 -7.22
CA ARG A 36 -6.64 9.28 -7.97
C ARG A 36 -7.15 9.22 -9.40
N PRO A 37 -8.04 10.14 -9.82
CA PRO A 37 -8.50 10.19 -11.20
C PRO A 37 -7.39 10.69 -12.13
N ALA A 38 -7.56 10.51 -13.44
CA ALA A 38 -6.59 10.95 -14.45
C ALA A 38 -6.24 12.45 -14.35
N GLU A 39 -7.20 13.27 -13.91
CA GLU A 39 -7.04 14.71 -13.68
C GLU A 39 -5.95 15.00 -12.64
N TYR A 40 -5.83 14.18 -11.61
CA TYR A 40 -4.80 14.33 -10.58
C TYR A 40 -3.39 14.33 -11.18
N TYR A 41 -3.13 13.46 -12.13
CA TYR A 41 -1.82 13.34 -12.78
C TYR A 41 -1.56 14.50 -13.75
N ARG A 42 -2.60 15.12 -14.31
CA ARG A 42 -2.49 16.29 -15.19
C ARG A 42 -2.26 17.61 -14.47
N LEU A 43 -2.54 17.68 -13.17
CA LEU A 43 -2.36 18.91 -12.38
C LEU A 43 -0.89 19.34 -12.24
N ALA A 44 0.07 18.42 -12.39
CA ALA A 44 1.48 18.74 -12.35
C ALA A 44 2.28 17.65 -13.06
N GLU A 45 3.19 18.03 -13.92
CA GLU A 45 3.99 17.12 -14.76
C GLU A 45 4.72 16.04 -13.94
N TRP A 46 5.28 16.43 -12.80
CA TRP A 46 6.02 15.52 -11.93
C TRP A 46 5.20 14.35 -11.39
N ARG A 47 3.87 14.47 -11.35
CA ARG A 47 2.98 13.42 -10.81
C ARG A 47 2.83 12.19 -11.69
N GLY A 48 3.14 12.32 -12.98
CA GLY A 48 2.95 11.24 -13.95
C GLY A 48 4.24 10.67 -14.51
N GLN A 49 5.40 11.31 -14.27
CA GLN A 49 6.64 10.99 -14.96
C GLN A 49 7.72 10.46 -14.01
N ARG A 50 8.27 9.30 -14.33
CA ARG A 50 9.33 8.64 -13.54
C ARG A 50 10.58 9.50 -13.36
N ARG A 51 10.92 10.32 -14.36
CA ARG A 51 12.10 11.20 -14.31
C ARG A 51 12.03 12.33 -13.27
N SER A 52 10.82 12.74 -12.89
CA SER A 52 10.60 13.95 -12.08
C SER A 52 9.69 13.72 -10.89
N GLY A 53 9.05 12.57 -10.83
CA GLY A 53 8.06 12.25 -9.81
C GLY A 53 8.31 10.91 -9.16
N SER A 54 7.30 10.50 -8.45
CA SER A 54 7.27 9.22 -7.75
C SER A 54 5.85 8.67 -7.79
N GLY A 55 5.76 7.35 -7.92
CA GLY A 55 4.50 6.64 -7.95
C GLY A 55 3.84 6.53 -6.58
N VAL A 56 2.85 5.66 -6.48
CA VAL A 56 2.06 5.46 -5.27
C VAL A 56 2.93 5.17 -4.05
N THR A 57 3.99 4.44 -4.23
CA THR A 57 4.90 4.00 -3.15
C THR A 57 5.49 5.19 -2.40
N ILE A 58 6.03 6.16 -3.13
CA ILE A 58 6.74 7.31 -2.55
C ILE A 58 5.84 8.52 -2.40
N ALA A 59 4.94 8.78 -3.37
CA ALA A 59 4.12 10.01 -3.32
C ALA A 59 2.99 9.92 -2.30
N GLN A 60 2.44 8.74 -2.04
CA GLN A 60 1.27 8.56 -1.19
C GLN A 60 1.51 7.60 -0.02
N ALA A 61 2.12 6.43 -0.26
CA ALA A 61 2.24 5.37 0.74
C ALA A 61 3.41 5.56 1.72
N PHE A 62 4.37 6.42 1.39
CA PHE A 62 5.59 6.63 2.18
C PHE A 62 5.34 6.74 3.70
N HIS A 63 4.42 7.61 4.11
CA HIS A 63 4.14 7.81 5.54
C HIS A 63 3.57 6.57 6.23
N TYR A 64 2.81 5.76 5.51
CA TYR A 64 2.25 4.52 6.04
C TYR A 64 3.30 3.42 6.14
N ILE A 65 4.22 3.35 5.17
CA ILE A 65 5.35 2.41 5.18
C ILE A 65 6.30 2.76 6.34
N ASP A 66 6.60 4.04 6.53
CA ASP A 66 7.40 4.53 7.65
C ASP A 66 6.75 4.18 9.00
N LEU A 67 5.44 4.42 9.12
CA LEU A 67 4.69 4.08 10.33
C LEU A 67 4.68 2.57 10.60
N LEU A 68 4.50 1.75 9.56
CA LEU A 68 4.54 0.30 9.68
C LEU A 68 5.89 -0.15 10.26
N GLN A 69 6.99 0.33 9.68
CA GLN A 69 8.35 0.00 10.15
C GLN A 69 8.60 0.56 11.56
N TYR A 70 8.13 1.77 11.86
CA TYR A 70 8.24 2.35 13.19
C TYR A 70 7.56 1.49 14.26
N LEU A 71 6.40 0.90 13.97
CA LEU A 71 5.64 0.08 14.91
C LEU A 71 6.14 -1.37 14.96
N ALA A 72 6.34 -2.00 13.81
CA ALA A 72 6.67 -3.42 13.71
C ALA A 72 8.17 -3.73 13.89
N GLY A 73 9.02 -2.73 13.66
CA GLY A 73 10.49 -2.89 13.71
C GLY A 73 11.12 -2.97 12.32
N PRO A 74 12.44 -3.20 12.25
CA PRO A 74 13.19 -3.23 11.01
C PRO A 74 12.69 -4.34 10.07
N VAL A 75 12.60 -4.01 8.79
CA VAL A 75 12.29 -4.97 7.74
C VAL A 75 13.56 -5.71 7.35
N LYS A 76 13.49 -7.04 7.37
CA LYS A 76 14.55 -7.95 6.97
C LYS A 76 14.52 -8.30 5.50
N ARG A 77 13.31 -8.50 4.95
CA ARG A 77 13.10 -8.92 3.57
C ARG A 77 11.82 -8.35 3.01
N VAL A 78 11.85 -7.98 1.73
CA VAL A 78 10.69 -7.55 0.96
C VAL A 78 10.65 -8.29 -0.37
N GLU A 79 9.48 -8.78 -0.72
CA GLU A 79 9.15 -9.24 -2.07
C GLU A 79 7.98 -8.41 -2.59
N ALA A 80 8.19 -7.67 -3.67
CA ALA A 80 7.21 -6.70 -4.13
C ALA A 80 6.96 -6.77 -5.63
N ARG A 81 5.74 -6.38 -6.01
CA ARG A 81 5.36 -6.07 -7.38
C ARG A 81 4.78 -4.67 -7.43
N MET A 82 5.26 -3.89 -8.38
CA MET A 82 4.76 -2.55 -8.68
C MET A 82 4.24 -2.52 -10.11
N ASN A 83 3.05 -2.00 -10.30
CA ASN A 83 2.37 -1.98 -11.59
C ASN A 83 1.68 -0.63 -11.81
N ASN A 84 1.49 -0.27 -13.08
CA ASN A 84 0.58 0.77 -13.52
C ASN A 84 -0.68 0.10 -14.08
N LEU A 85 -1.65 -0.20 -13.23
CA LEU A 85 -2.84 -0.96 -13.61
C LEU A 85 -3.94 -0.10 -14.21
N ALA A 86 -4.08 1.16 -13.77
CA ALA A 86 -5.04 2.09 -14.34
C ALA A 86 -4.63 2.59 -15.73
N ALA A 87 -3.33 2.48 -16.06
CA ALA A 87 -2.75 2.86 -17.33
C ALA A 87 -3.20 4.26 -17.81
N HIS A 88 -3.19 5.24 -16.89
CA HIS A 88 -3.56 6.61 -17.25
C HIS A 88 -2.67 7.15 -18.35
N PRO A 89 -3.23 7.78 -19.41
CA PRO A 89 -2.44 8.31 -20.50
C PRO A 89 -1.34 9.28 -20.03
N GLY A 90 -0.10 9.04 -20.45
CA GLY A 90 1.06 9.87 -20.10
C GLY A 90 1.63 9.64 -18.68
N VAL A 91 1.16 8.62 -17.97
CA VAL A 91 1.68 8.22 -16.65
C VAL A 91 2.53 6.95 -16.81
N ASP A 92 3.81 7.05 -16.46
CA ASP A 92 4.78 5.93 -16.50
C ASP A 92 5.23 5.47 -15.11
N LEU A 93 4.53 5.92 -14.07
CA LEU A 93 4.74 5.58 -12.68
C LEU A 93 3.79 4.47 -12.22
N GLU A 94 4.20 3.75 -11.19
CA GLU A 94 3.34 2.76 -10.55
C GLU A 94 2.17 3.45 -9.81
N ASP A 95 0.99 2.88 -9.98
CA ASP A 95 -0.24 3.24 -9.25
C ASP A 95 -0.64 2.17 -8.23
N THR A 96 0.08 1.04 -8.25
CA THR A 96 -0.19 -0.12 -7.40
C THR A 96 1.12 -0.73 -6.92
N LEU A 97 1.22 -0.93 -5.60
CA LEU A 97 2.25 -1.69 -4.91
C LEU A 97 1.59 -2.85 -4.16
N LEU A 98 2.10 -4.05 -4.36
CA LEU A 98 1.80 -5.23 -3.55
C LEU A 98 3.13 -5.81 -3.06
N ALA A 99 3.30 -5.94 -1.75
CA ALA A 99 4.52 -6.48 -1.18
C ALA A 99 4.24 -7.42 0.00
N PHE A 100 5.07 -8.47 0.11
CA PHE A 100 5.22 -9.25 1.33
C PHE A 100 6.45 -8.77 2.08
N THR A 101 6.34 -8.63 3.39
CA THR A 101 7.42 -8.19 4.27
C THR A 101 7.71 -9.22 5.35
N GLU A 102 8.98 -9.40 5.65
CA GLU A 102 9.47 -10.15 6.80
C GLU A 102 10.26 -9.18 7.68
N PHE A 103 9.94 -9.12 8.96
CA PHE A 103 10.60 -8.26 9.93
C PHE A 103 11.69 -9.03 10.70
N GLU A 104 12.69 -8.32 11.25
CA GLU A 104 13.78 -8.94 11.99
C GLU A 104 13.31 -9.70 13.24
N ASN A 105 12.19 -9.30 13.85
CA ASN A 105 11.57 -9.99 14.97
C ASN A 105 10.80 -11.26 14.58
N GLY A 106 10.78 -11.61 13.29
CA GLY A 106 10.09 -12.76 12.73
C GLY A 106 8.61 -12.54 12.42
N ALA A 107 8.07 -11.35 12.61
CA ALA A 107 6.75 -11.01 12.13
C ALA A 107 6.74 -10.95 10.59
N GLN A 108 5.58 -11.20 9.99
CA GLN A 108 5.36 -11.08 8.55
C GLN A 108 4.23 -10.10 8.28
N GLY A 109 4.16 -9.58 7.07
CA GLY A 109 3.10 -8.64 6.74
C GLY A 109 2.89 -8.44 5.26
N VAL A 110 1.81 -7.75 4.95
CA VAL A 110 1.44 -7.32 3.61
C VAL A 110 1.43 -5.80 3.55
N VAL A 111 2.03 -5.27 2.51
CA VAL A 111 1.94 -3.85 2.15
C VAL A 111 1.17 -3.75 0.84
N GLU A 112 0.02 -3.13 0.89
CA GLU A 112 -0.79 -2.83 -0.29
C GLU A 112 -1.04 -1.33 -0.38
N ALA A 113 -0.60 -0.74 -1.47
CA ALA A 113 -0.89 0.66 -1.77
C ALA A 113 -1.39 0.80 -3.21
N CYS A 114 -2.53 1.46 -3.39
CA CYS A 114 -3.03 1.75 -4.72
C CYS A 114 -3.75 3.09 -4.79
N THR A 115 -3.69 3.70 -5.98
CA THR A 115 -4.45 4.89 -6.36
C THR A 115 -5.54 4.59 -7.37
N THR A 116 -5.71 3.31 -7.71
CA THR A 116 -6.78 2.81 -8.57
C THR A 116 -8.07 2.62 -7.79
N PRO A 117 -9.26 2.68 -8.42
CA PRO A 117 -10.50 2.29 -7.76
C PRO A 117 -10.44 0.82 -7.37
N CYS A 118 -10.88 0.47 -6.17
CA CYS A 118 -10.92 -0.92 -5.68
C CYS A 118 -11.87 -1.83 -6.49
N ALA A 119 -12.73 -1.26 -7.31
CA ALA A 119 -13.56 -1.95 -8.27
C ALA A 119 -13.77 -1.03 -9.47
N MET A 120 -12.88 -1.10 -10.44
CA MET A 120 -13.31 -0.75 -11.80
C MET A 120 -14.10 -1.94 -12.31
N VAL A 121 -15.40 -1.95 -12.06
CA VAL A 121 -16.31 -2.62 -12.94
C VAL A 121 -16.34 -1.74 -14.19
N THR A 122 -15.39 -1.93 -15.08
CA THR A 122 -15.62 -1.52 -16.46
C THR A 122 -16.83 -2.35 -16.90
N PRO A 123 -17.88 -1.76 -17.43
CA PRO A 123 -18.90 -2.52 -18.13
C PRO A 123 -18.28 -3.04 -19.44
N GLU A 124 -17.43 -4.05 -19.33
CA GLU A 124 -17.12 -4.87 -20.49
C GLU A 124 -18.31 -5.80 -20.70
N PRO A 125 -18.91 -5.79 -21.91
CA PRO A 125 -19.95 -6.73 -22.22
C PRO A 125 -19.35 -8.15 -22.10
N GLU A 126 -19.83 -8.88 -21.10
CA GLU A 126 -19.78 -10.33 -21.03
C GLU A 126 -18.42 -11.03 -21.03
N ARG A 127 -17.54 -10.80 -20.05
CA ARG A 127 -16.65 -11.87 -19.64
C ARG A 127 -17.41 -12.83 -18.73
N ARG A 128 -18.02 -13.83 -19.32
CA ARG A 128 -18.47 -15.00 -18.57
C ARG A 128 -17.24 -15.65 -17.93
N TRP A 129 -17.18 -15.62 -16.60
CA TRP A 129 -16.28 -16.51 -15.87
C TRP A 129 -16.56 -17.94 -16.31
N PRO A 130 -15.55 -18.75 -16.66
CA PRO A 130 -15.76 -20.18 -16.88
C PRO A 130 -16.46 -20.75 -15.64
N ARG A 131 -17.63 -21.31 -15.81
CA ARG A 131 -18.25 -22.08 -14.74
C ARG A 131 -17.29 -23.21 -14.43
N HIS A 132 -16.81 -23.30 -13.20
CA HIS A 132 -16.03 -24.44 -12.75
C HIS A 132 -16.82 -25.70 -13.09
N GLY A 133 -16.29 -26.50 -14.01
CA GLY A 133 -16.80 -27.82 -14.27
C GLY A 133 -16.78 -28.62 -12.97
N SER A 134 -17.88 -29.26 -12.67
CA SER A 134 -18.00 -30.18 -11.53
C SER A 134 -16.82 -31.14 -11.54
N MET A 135 -16.00 -31.10 -10.49
CA MET A 135 -15.11 -32.22 -10.19
C MET A 135 -16.01 -33.45 -9.87
N ARG A 136 -15.93 -34.46 -10.74
CA ARG A 136 -16.32 -35.84 -10.43
C ARG A 136 -15.09 -36.57 -9.91
#